data_b8b1ab844fdf6311e5a910bad9b86291
#
_entry.id   b8b1ab844fdf6311e5a910bad9b86291
#
_cell.length_a   1.000
_cell.length_b   1.000
_cell.length_c   1.000
_cell.angle_alpha   90.00
_cell.angle_beta   90.00
_cell.angle_gamma   90.00
#
_symmetry.space_group_name_H-M   'P 1'
#
loop_
_entity.id
_entity.type
_entity.pdbx_description
1 polymer ?
#
loop_
_entity_poly.entity_id
_entity_poly.type
_entity_poly.pdbx_seq_one_letter_code
_entity_poly.pdbx_strand_id
1 'polypeptide(L)'
;MPASGAAAHHLEPRAVRRERYDPLTVHDLNQLLLVCSLVLLVAVAAVRISSRSGLPSLLVYLGIGIAMGQDGIGDIHFDNAELTQVIGYAALVVILAEGGLGTKWKEIKPALPAASSLALVGVAVSVGVTAAGAHYLIGLEWRQSLIIGAVVSSTDAAAVFSVLRKIPLPARVTGILEAESGFNDAPVVILVAALSTAGPVEHWYALIGEIALELAIGAAIGLAVGWLGSWGLRHVALPASGLYPIAVMAIAVAAYAAGALAHGSGFLAVYLASMVLGNAKLPHWPATRGFAEGVGWIAQIGMFVLLGLLVTPHEMGDDIWPALVIGLVLTMVARPLSVVVGLVPFRIPWREQALLSWAGLRGAVPIILATIPMVSGVEGSRRIFNIVFVLVVVYTLVQGPTLPWLARKLRLGGSGDEAADLGIESAPLERLRGHLLSVAIPEGSRMHGVEVNELRLPAGSAVTLVVRDGTSFVPLPTTVLRRGDELLVVATDPVRDSAERRLRAVGQGGKLAGWLGTGNGNGGSRR
;
A
#
# COMPACT_ATOMS: atom_id res chain seq x y z
N MET A 1 -31.29 -75.44 -24.96
CA MET A 1 -31.98 -74.47 -24.06
C MET A 1 -30.99 -73.40 -23.68
N PRO A 2 -31.36 -72.14 -23.72
CA PRO A 2 -30.46 -71.05 -24.18
C PRO A 2 -29.65 -70.38 -23.07
N ALA A 3 -28.44 -69.98 -23.44
CA ALA A 3 -27.52 -69.18 -22.66
C ALA A 3 -27.97 -67.70 -22.58
N SER A 4 -27.97 -67.16 -21.36
CA SER A 4 -28.19 -65.76 -21.07
C SER A 4 -26.92 -64.97 -21.36
N GLY A 5 -26.98 -64.09 -22.36
CA GLY A 5 -25.92 -63.14 -22.65
C GLY A 5 -25.93 -61.96 -21.68
N ALA A 6 -24.88 -61.76 -20.92
CA ALA A 6 -24.61 -60.55 -20.17
C ALA A 6 -23.99 -59.49 -21.10
N ALA A 7 -24.73 -58.40 -21.32
CA ALA A 7 -24.23 -57.24 -22.03
C ALA A 7 -23.21 -56.51 -21.16
N ALA A 8 -21.96 -56.55 -21.59
CA ALA A 8 -20.89 -55.71 -21.04
C ALA A 8 -21.08 -54.27 -21.56
N HIS A 9 -21.50 -53.36 -20.70
CA HIS A 9 -21.41 -51.93 -20.95
C HIS A 9 -19.95 -51.50 -20.93
N HIS A 10 -19.38 -51.29 -22.11
CA HIS A 10 -18.12 -50.58 -22.27
C HIS A 10 -18.33 -49.12 -21.83
N LEU A 11 -17.81 -48.80 -20.65
CA LEU A 11 -17.58 -47.43 -20.25
C LEU A 11 -16.38 -46.90 -21.07
N GLU A 12 -16.65 -46.12 -22.11
CA GLU A 12 -15.61 -45.34 -22.77
C GLU A 12 -15.01 -44.35 -21.77
N PRO A 13 -13.68 -44.30 -21.64
CA PRO A 13 -13.05 -43.26 -20.81
C PRO A 13 -13.33 -41.90 -21.45
N ARG A 14 -13.99 -41.00 -20.70
CA ARG A 14 -14.13 -39.60 -21.06
C ARG A 14 -12.73 -39.04 -21.35
N ALA A 15 -12.44 -38.83 -22.63
CA ALA A 15 -11.24 -38.15 -23.07
C ALA A 15 -11.22 -36.76 -22.42
N VAL A 16 -10.30 -36.54 -21.49
CA VAL A 16 -9.95 -35.21 -20.99
C VAL A 16 -9.52 -34.40 -22.20
N ARG A 17 -10.37 -33.51 -22.65
CA ARG A 17 -10.05 -32.52 -23.71
C ARG A 17 -8.89 -31.70 -23.17
N ARG A 18 -7.66 -32.07 -23.51
CA ARG A 18 -6.51 -31.15 -23.39
C ARG A 18 -6.80 -30.02 -24.34
N GLU A 19 -7.16 -28.86 -23.78
CA GLU A 19 -7.16 -27.61 -24.56
C GLU A 19 -5.76 -27.48 -25.16
N ARG A 20 -5.71 -27.60 -26.48
CA ARG A 20 -4.51 -27.30 -27.26
C ARG A 20 -4.35 -25.78 -27.17
N TYR A 21 -3.41 -25.32 -26.35
CA TYR A 21 -2.94 -23.95 -26.45
C TYR A 21 -2.37 -23.75 -27.85
N ASP A 22 -3.09 -23.04 -28.71
CA ASP A 22 -2.54 -22.59 -29.97
C ASP A 22 -1.35 -21.68 -29.67
N PRO A 23 -0.22 -21.85 -30.38
CA PRO A 23 0.96 -21.02 -30.13
C PRO A 23 0.61 -19.56 -30.41
N LEU A 24 0.91 -18.68 -29.43
CA LEU A 24 0.73 -17.23 -29.56
C LEU A 24 1.37 -16.74 -30.85
N THR A 25 0.59 -16.14 -31.72
CA THR A 25 1.07 -15.54 -32.95
C THR A 25 1.58 -14.11 -32.71
N VAL A 26 2.38 -13.59 -33.67
CA VAL A 26 2.79 -12.17 -33.63
C VAL A 26 1.58 -11.24 -33.68
N HIS A 27 0.49 -11.66 -34.32
CA HIS A 27 -0.75 -10.91 -34.38
C HIS A 27 -1.39 -10.78 -33.00
N ASP A 28 -1.47 -11.88 -32.24
CA ASP A 28 -2.01 -11.89 -30.88
C ASP A 28 -1.17 -11.02 -29.95
N LEU A 29 0.18 -11.08 -30.09
CA LEU A 29 1.07 -10.19 -29.36
C LEU A 29 0.77 -8.71 -29.65
N ASN A 30 0.59 -8.35 -30.92
CA ASN A 30 0.31 -6.96 -31.30
C ASN A 30 -1.04 -6.48 -30.75
N GLN A 31 -2.07 -7.33 -30.74
CA GLN A 31 -3.36 -7.03 -30.14
C GLN A 31 -3.22 -6.84 -28.61
N LEU A 32 -2.52 -7.75 -27.94
CA LEU A 32 -2.28 -7.68 -26.49
C LEU A 32 -1.54 -6.38 -26.13
N LEU A 33 -0.47 -6.05 -26.86
CA LEU A 33 0.30 -4.82 -26.63
C LEU A 33 -0.57 -3.56 -26.83
N LEU A 34 -1.41 -3.55 -27.86
CA LEU A 34 -2.32 -2.42 -28.10
C LEU A 34 -3.33 -2.27 -26.97
N VAL A 35 -3.99 -3.37 -26.56
CA VAL A 35 -4.97 -3.37 -25.48
C VAL A 35 -4.33 -2.94 -24.16
N CYS A 36 -3.19 -3.52 -23.79
CA CYS A 36 -2.47 -3.15 -22.56
C CYS A 36 -2.04 -1.68 -22.57
N SER A 37 -1.57 -1.16 -23.72
CA SER A 37 -1.18 0.24 -23.85
C SER A 37 -2.38 1.18 -23.69
N LEU A 38 -3.52 0.87 -24.33
CA LEU A 38 -4.75 1.65 -24.21
C LEU A 38 -5.29 1.63 -22.77
N VAL A 39 -5.29 0.48 -22.12
CA VAL A 39 -5.70 0.33 -20.72
C VAL A 39 -4.83 1.21 -19.81
N LEU A 40 -3.51 1.17 -19.97
CA LEU A 40 -2.61 2.01 -19.19
C LEU A 40 -2.85 3.51 -19.42
N LEU A 41 -3.05 3.92 -20.66
CA LEU A 41 -3.35 5.32 -20.99
C LEU A 41 -4.67 5.79 -20.39
N VAL A 42 -5.73 4.97 -20.51
CA VAL A 42 -7.04 5.26 -19.91
C VAL A 42 -6.93 5.30 -18.38
N ALA A 43 -6.20 4.35 -17.77
CA ALA A 43 -5.99 4.31 -16.32
C ALA A 43 -5.26 5.58 -15.84
N VAL A 44 -4.19 6.01 -16.53
CA VAL A 44 -3.45 7.24 -16.18
C VAL A 44 -4.35 8.47 -16.32
N ALA A 45 -5.15 8.56 -17.39
CA ALA A 45 -6.10 9.66 -17.55
C ALA A 45 -7.18 9.66 -16.44
N ALA A 46 -7.65 8.49 -16.06
CA ALA A 46 -8.67 8.30 -15.02
C ALA A 46 -8.20 8.72 -13.62
N VAL A 47 -6.90 8.60 -13.28
CA VAL A 47 -6.34 9.12 -12.02
C VAL A 47 -6.63 10.61 -11.84
N ARG A 48 -6.55 11.39 -12.92
CA ARG A 48 -6.84 12.84 -12.86
C ARG A 48 -8.30 13.12 -12.52
N ILE A 49 -9.22 12.28 -12.98
CA ILE A 49 -10.66 12.40 -12.69
C ILE A 49 -10.92 11.95 -11.25
N SER A 50 -10.36 10.83 -10.84
CA SER A 50 -10.43 10.26 -9.50
C SER A 50 -9.94 11.26 -8.44
N SER A 51 -8.80 11.90 -8.66
CA SER A 51 -8.23 12.89 -7.72
C SER A 51 -9.10 14.13 -7.50
N ARG A 52 -10.01 14.44 -8.44
CA ARG A 52 -10.97 15.56 -8.33
C ARG A 52 -12.26 15.14 -7.62
N SER A 53 -12.72 13.91 -7.84
CA SER A 53 -13.97 13.38 -7.28
C SER A 53 -13.81 12.84 -5.85
N GLY A 54 -12.58 12.65 -5.36
CA GLY A 54 -12.32 12.03 -4.05
C GLY A 54 -12.58 10.53 -4.01
N LEU A 55 -12.81 9.91 -5.16
CA LEU A 55 -12.93 8.45 -5.27
C LEU A 55 -11.54 7.80 -5.30
N PRO A 56 -11.34 6.67 -4.64
CA PRO A 56 -10.10 5.89 -4.78
C PRO A 56 -9.89 5.46 -6.24
N SER A 57 -8.69 5.72 -6.79
CA SER A 57 -8.34 5.36 -8.18
C SER A 57 -8.47 3.86 -8.47
N LEU A 58 -8.33 3.04 -7.44
CA LEU A 58 -8.47 1.58 -7.48
C LEU A 58 -9.80 1.13 -8.09
N LEU A 59 -10.90 1.80 -7.73
CA LEU A 59 -12.24 1.47 -8.24
C LEU A 59 -12.38 1.79 -9.73
N VAL A 60 -11.65 2.79 -10.21
CA VAL A 60 -11.65 3.11 -11.64
C VAL A 60 -10.92 2.02 -12.43
N TYR A 61 -9.79 1.53 -11.94
CA TYR A 61 -9.05 0.42 -12.59
C TYR A 61 -9.87 -0.86 -12.62
N LEU A 62 -10.54 -1.17 -11.50
CA LEU A 62 -11.46 -2.28 -11.40
C LEU A 62 -12.61 -2.15 -12.40
N GLY A 63 -13.21 -0.95 -12.50
CA GLY A 63 -14.26 -0.65 -13.47
C GLY A 63 -13.81 -0.78 -14.93
N ILE A 64 -12.56 -0.44 -15.25
CA ILE A 64 -11.97 -0.68 -16.58
C ILE A 64 -11.92 -2.18 -16.87
N GLY A 65 -11.46 -3.00 -15.89
CA GLY A 65 -11.43 -4.45 -16.02
C GLY A 65 -12.83 -5.06 -16.25
N ILE A 66 -13.83 -4.63 -15.47
CA ILE A 66 -15.24 -5.07 -15.63
C ILE A 66 -15.77 -4.68 -17.01
N ALA A 67 -15.49 -3.43 -17.46
CA ALA A 67 -15.94 -2.97 -18.77
C ALA A 67 -15.31 -3.74 -19.94
N MET A 68 -14.12 -4.30 -19.76
CA MET A 68 -13.44 -5.16 -20.73
C MET A 68 -13.87 -6.62 -20.63
N GLY A 69 -14.44 -7.03 -19.49
CA GLY A 69 -14.85 -8.41 -19.20
C GLY A 69 -16.07 -8.87 -20.00
N GLN A 70 -16.50 -10.09 -19.69
CA GLN A 70 -17.59 -10.81 -20.37
C GLN A 70 -18.92 -10.04 -20.37
N ASP A 71 -19.26 -9.35 -19.29
CA ASP A 71 -20.50 -8.56 -19.18
C ASP A 71 -20.32 -7.11 -19.64
N GLY A 72 -19.10 -6.74 -20.08
CA GLY A 72 -18.77 -5.40 -20.51
C GLY A 72 -18.75 -5.24 -22.02
N ILE A 73 -18.32 -4.06 -22.46
CA ILE A 73 -18.19 -3.73 -23.90
C ILE A 73 -17.03 -4.49 -24.59
N GLY A 74 -16.09 -5.04 -23.81
CA GLY A 74 -14.92 -5.74 -24.32
C GLY A 74 -15.16 -7.20 -24.65
N ASP A 75 -16.21 -7.83 -24.11
CA ASP A 75 -16.59 -9.24 -24.31
C ASP A 75 -15.42 -10.23 -24.14
N ILE A 76 -14.47 -9.89 -23.24
CA ILE A 76 -13.31 -10.74 -22.97
C ILE A 76 -13.70 -11.79 -21.94
N HIS A 77 -13.77 -13.05 -22.39
CA HIS A 77 -14.01 -14.18 -21.50
C HIS A 77 -12.73 -14.58 -20.77
N PHE A 78 -12.64 -14.22 -19.51
CA PHE A 78 -11.49 -14.53 -18.66
C PHE A 78 -11.97 -15.15 -17.34
N ASP A 79 -11.76 -16.46 -17.19
CA ASP A 79 -12.15 -17.22 -15.98
C ASP A 79 -10.99 -18.13 -15.53
N ASN A 80 -9.80 -17.54 -15.37
CA ASN A 80 -8.62 -18.25 -14.91
C ASN A 80 -8.15 -17.73 -13.56
N ALA A 81 -8.70 -18.32 -12.49
CA ALA A 81 -8.38 -17.94 -11.11
C ALA A 81 -6.90 -18.22 -10.76
N GLU A 82 -6.30 -19.31 -11.29
CA GLU A 82 -4.90 -19.66 -11.05
C GLU A 82 -3.95 -18.61 -11.64
N LEU A 83 -4.15 -18.23 -12.90
CA LEU A 83 -3.36 -17.18 -13.54
C LEU A 83 -3.54 -15.83 -12.82
N THR A 84 -4.77 -15.52 -12.42
CA THR A 84 -5.07 -14.29 -11.65
C THR A 84 -4.34 -14.30 -10.31
N GLN A 85 -4.30 -15.42 -9.60
CA GLN A 85 -3.59 -15.55 -8.34
C GLN A 85 -2.08 -15.34 -8.53
N VAL A 86 -1.47 -15.98 -9.52
CA VAL A 86 -0.02 -15.87 -9.78
C VAL A 86 0.37 -14.44 -10.15
N ILE A 87 -0.35 -13.82 -11.09
CA ILE A 87 -0.09 -12.43 -11.50
C ILE A 87 -0.40 -11.47 -10.34
N GLY A 88 -1.49 -11.72 -9.59
CA GLY A 88 -1.86 -10.95 -8.42
C GLY A 88 -0.79 -10.99 -7.32
N TYR A 89 -0.21 -12.16 -7.05
CA TYR A 89 0.91 -12.30 -6.11
C TYR A 89 2.16 -11.56 -6.59
N ALA A 90 2.51 -11.68 -7.88
CA ALA A 90 3.63 -10.95 -8.45
C ALA A 90 3.44 -9.42 -8.33
N ALA A 91 2.24 -8.94 -8.61
CA ALA A 91 1.89 -7.53 -8.44
C ALA A 91 1.95 -7.10 -6.96
N LEU A 92 1.43 -7.92 -6.04
CA LEU A 92 1.46 -7.65 -4.61
C LEU A 92 2.90 -7.58 -4.07
N VAL A 93 3.80 -8.46 -4.53
CA VAL A 93 5.23 -8.40 -4.19
C VAL A 93 5.85 -7.06 -4.58
N VAL A 94 5.53 -6.56 -5.77
CA VAL A 94 6.02 -5.26 -6.25
C VAL A 94 5.45 -4.11 -5.42
N ILE A 95 4.15 -4.15 -5.12
CA ILE A 95 3.46 -3.11 -4.32
C ILE A 95 4.01 -3.08 -2.89
N LEU A 96 4.23 -4.25 -2.27
CA LEU A 96 4.83 -4.34 -0.94
C LEU A 96 6.29 -3.89 -0.93
N ALA A 97 7.03 -4.16 -2.02
CA ALA A 97 8.39 -3.66 -2.18
C ALA A 97 8.41 -2.13 -2.24
N GLU A 98 7.55 -1.52 -3.05
CA GLU A 98 7.40 -0.06 -3.15
C GLU A 98 6.99 0.55 -1.80
N GLY A 99 5.96 0.00 -1.15
CA GLY A 99 5.51 0.43 0.17
C GLY A 99 6.61 0.36 1.23
N GLY A 100 7.34 -0.77 1.29
CA GLY A 100 8.47 -0.94 2.21
C GLY A 100 9.62 0.04 1.94
N LEU A 101 9.96 0.30 0.66
CA LEU A 101 10.96 1.31 0.29
C LEU A 101 10.54 2.73 0.71
N GLY A 102 9.24 3.04 0.66
CA GLY A 102 8.67 4.32 1.08
C GLY A 102 8.65 4.51 2.61
N THR A 103 8.58 3.42 3.35
CA THR A 103 8.39 3.42 4.81
C THR A 103 9.62 3.92 5.57
N LYS A 104 9.47 5.00 6.32
CA LYS A 104 10.56 5.58 7.12
C LYS A 104 10.59 4.99 8.53
N TRP A 105 11.64 4.24 8.84
CA TRP A 105 11.82 3.59 10.13
C TRP A 105 11.63 4.50 11.33
N LYS A 106 12.12 5.74 11.27
CA LYS A 106 12.00 6.71 12.37
C LYS A 106 10.55 7.08 12.67
N GLU A 107 9.69 7.10 11.64
CA GLU A 107 8.28 7.48 11.76
C GLU A 107 7.44 6.31 12.27
N ILE A 108 7.71 5.08 11.80
CA ILE A 108 6.93 3.91 12.21
C ILE A 108 7.40 3.28 13.52
N LYS A 109 8.68 3.40 13.90
CA LYS A 109 9.25 2.77 15.10
C LYS A 109 8.42 2.99 16.38
N PRO A 110 7.94 4.20 16.69
CA PRO A 110 7.10 4.43 17.88
C PRO A 110 5.73 3.77 17.77
N ALA A 111 5.23 3.53 16.55
CA ALA A 111 3.93 2.96 16.28
C ALA A 111 3.96 1.41 16.21
N LEU A 112 5.14 0.80 16.04
CA LEU A 112 5.29 -0.65 15.84
C LEU A 112 4.56 -1.52 16.87
N PRO A 113 4.66 -1.28 18.20
CA PRO A 113 3.98 -2.15 19.15
C PRO A 113 2.46 -2.13 18.98
N ALA A 114 1.89 -0.95 18.74
CA ALA A 114 0.45 -0.78 18.52
C ALA A 114 0.01 -1.40 17.17
N ALA A 115 0.77 -1.17 16.10
CA ALA A 115 0.51 -1.73 14.78
C ALA A 115 0.64 -3.27 14.77
N SER A 116 1.67 -3.84 15.43
CA SER A 116 1.82 -5.29 15.56
C SER A 116 0.67 -5.92 16.35
N SER A 117 0.20 -5.25 17.40
CA SER A 117 -0.99 -5.70 18.14
C SER A 117 -2.24 -5.69 17.25
N LEU A 118 -2.43 -4.66 16.43
CA LEU A 118 -3.54 -4.62 15.47
C LEU A 118 -3.41 -5.69 14.38
N ALA A 119 -2.20 -5.90 13.86
CA ALA A 119 -1.95 -6.89 12.81
C ALA A 119 -2.12 -8.34 13.29
N LEU A 120 -1.99 -8.63 14.57
CA LEU A 120 -2.15 -9.98 15.13
C LEU A 120 -3.47 -10.11 15.91
N VAL A 121 -3.59 -9.40 17.03
CA VAL A 121 -4.77 -9.48 17.90
C VAL A 121 -5.99 -8.84 17.22
N GLY A 122 -5.81 -7.68 16.60
CA GLY A 122 -6.87 -6.99 15.86
C GLY A 122 -7.40 -7.84 14.70
N VAL A 123 -6.52 -8.47 13.92
CA VAL A 123 -6.91 -9.39 12.84
C VAL A 123 -7.66 -10.59 13.39
N ALA A 124 -7.18 -11.24 14.45
CA ALA A 124 -7.86 -12.39 15.05
C ALA A 124 -9.29 -12.02 15.52
N VAL A 125 -9.47 -10.87 16.18
CA VAL A 125 -10.79 -10.35 16.58
C VAL A 125 -11.65 -10.05 15.36
N SER A 126 -11.10 -9.40 14.34
CA SER A 126 -11.81 -9.06 13.10
C SER A 126 -12.29 -10.31 12.39
N VAL A 127 -11.43 -11.32 12.25
CA VAL A 127 -11.77 -12.63 11.65
C VAL A 127 -12.90 -13.30 12.42
N GLY A 128 -12.77 -13.43 13.74
CA GLY A 128 -13.75 -14.11 14.58
C GLY A 128 -15.13 -13.44 14.54
N VAL A 129 -15.17 -12.10 14.66
CA VAL A 129 -16.44 -11.35 14.66
C VAL A 129 -17.09 -11.37 13.28
N THR A 130 -16.32 -11.19 12.21
CA THR A 130 -16.83 -11.21 10.84
C THR A 130 -17.31 -12.61 10.47
N ALA A 131 -16.59 -13.66 10.85
CA ALA A 131 -17.00 -15.05 10.62
C ALA A 131 -18.29 -15.38 11.38
N ALA A 132 -18.39 -14.96 12.64
CA ALA A 132 -19.64 -15.14 13.40
C ALA A 132 -20.81 -14.41 12.73
N GLY A 133 -20.62 -13.18 12.25
CA GLY A 133 -21.63 -12.46 11.48
C GLY A 133 -22.04 -13.20 10.20
N ALA A 134 -21.08 -13.70 9.43
CA ALA A 134 -21.33 -14.46 8.20
C ALA A 134 -22.09 -15.77 8.50
N HIS A 135 -21.73 -16.47 9.56
CA HIS A 135 -22.39 -17.71 9.96
C HIS A 135 -23.81 -17.47 10.48
N TYR A 136 -23.98 -16.60 11.49
CA TYR A 136 -25.28 -16.45 12.18
C TYR A 136 -26.30 -15.58 11.43
N LEU A 137 -25.85 -14.60 10.63
CA LEU A 137 -26.77 -13.69 9.93
C LEU A 137 -27.06 -14.13 8.49
N ILE A 138 -26.09 -14.79 7.83
CA ILE A 138 -26.22 -15.21 6.43
C ILE A 138 -26.42 -16.73 6.32
N GLY A 139 -26.05 -17.51 7.34
CA GLY A 139 -26.17 -18.96 7.34
C GLY A 139 -25.08 -19.69 6.55
N LEU A 140 -23.92 -19.06 6.36
CA LEU A 140 -22.76 -19.70 5.71
C LEU A 140 -22.13 -20.75 6.64
N GLU A 141 -21.51 -21.77 6.08
CA GLU A 141 -20.74 -22.73 6.85
C GLU A 141 -19.58 -22.06 7.59
N TRP A 142 -19.17 -22.60 8.74
CA TRP A 142 -18.08 -22.03 9.55
C TRP A 142 -16.78 -21.86 8.77
N ARG A 143 -16.42 -22.83 7.93
CA ARG A 143 -15.21 -22.77 7.11
C ARG A 143 -15.27 -21.60 6.13
N GLN A 144 -16.36 -21.47 5.37
CA GLN A 144 -16.58 -20.35 4.45
C GLN A 144 -16.58 -19.01 5.19
N SER A 145 -17.23 -18.95 6.34
CA SER A 145 -17.31 -17.77 7.19
C SER A 145 -15.95 -17.32 7.69
N LEU A 146 -15.11 -18.27 8.14
CA LEU A 146 -13.73 -17.99 8.56
C LEU A 146 -12.83 -17.54 7.41
N ILE A 147 -12.96 -18.15 6.23
CA ILE A 147 -12.24 -17.72 5.03
C ILE A 147 -12.63 -16.27 4.66
N ILE A 148 -13.92 -15.96 4.60
CA ILE A 148 -14.39 -14.58 4.34
C ILE A 148 -13.84 -13.64 5.41
N GLY A 149 -13.98 -13.97 6.69
CA GLY A 149 -13.48 -13.17 7.79
C GLY A 149 -11.97 -12.91 7.70
N ALA A 150 -11.18 -13.94 7.36
CA ALA A 150 -9.73 -13.82 7.17
C ALA A 150 -9.41 -12.91 5.97
N VAL A 151 -9.97 -13.21 4.81
CA VAL A 151 -9.73 -12.47 3.56
C VAL A 151 -10.02 -10.98 3.73
N VAL A 152 -11.17 -10.61 4.33
CA VAL A 152 -11.55 -9.20 4.48
C VAL A 152 -10.90 -8.50 5.68
N SER A 153 -10.08 -9.17 6.46
CA SER A 153 -9.40 -8.55 7.61
C SER A 153 -8.15 -7.77 7.24
N SER A 154 -7.53 -8.03 6.09
CA SER A 154 -6.43 -7.22 5.55
C SER A 154 -6.89 -5.79 5.26
N THR A 155 -6.02 -4.80 5.54
CA THR A 155 -6.28 -3.37 5.33
C THR A 155 -5.25 -2.75 4.41
N ASP A 156 -5.65 -1.72 3.65
CA ASP A 156 -4.83 -1.04 2.65
C ASP A 156 -4.55 0.41 3.05
N ALA A 157 -3.35 0.68 3.55
CA ALA A 157 -2.92 2.02 3.91
C ALA A 157 -2.75 2.93 2.68
N ALA A 158 -2.36 2.39 1.52
CA ALA A 158 -2.18 3.18 0.30
C ALA A 158 -3.53 3.76 -0.16
N ALA A 159 -4.61 2.99 -0.08
CA ALA A 159 -5.97 3.47 -0.33
C ALA A 159 -6.35 4.59 0.64
N VAL A 160 -6.05 4.45 1.93
CA VAL A 160 -6.31 5.47 2.96
C VAL A 160 -5.56 6.77 2.67
N PHE A 161 -4.25 6.69 2.40
CA PHE A 161 -3.44 7.88 2.13
C PHE A 161 -3.77 8.56 0.81
N SER A 162 -4.21 7.80 -0.19
CA SER A 162 -4.68 8.38 -1.46
C SER A 162 -5.85 9.34 -1.26
N VAL A 163 -6.76 8.99 -0.34
CA VAL A 163 -7.96 9.78 0.01
C VAL A 163 -7.63 10.92 0.98
N LEU A 164 -6.72 10.69 1.93
CA LEU A 164 -6.34 11.68 2.95
C LEU A 164 -5.18 12.59 2.54
N ARG A 165 -4.71 12.53 1.30
CA ARG A 165 -3.53 13.27 0.79
C ARG A 165 -3.49 14.77 1.16
N LYS A 166 -4.66 15.40 1.34
CA LYS A 166 -4.79 16.84 1.65
C LYS A 166 -5.00 17.13 3.15
N ILE A 167 -5.03 16.12 3.99
CA ILE A 167 -5.29 16.27 5.43
C ILE A 167 -4.07 15.74 6.19
N PRO A 168 -3.30 16.63 6.84
CA PRO A 168 -2.18 16.18 7.67
C PRO A 168 -2.73 15.41 8.88
N LEU A 169 -2.36 14.13 8.98
CA LEU A 169 -2.70 13.30 10.13
C LEU A 169 -1.59 13.36 11.19
N PRO A 170 -1.92 13.10 12.47
CA PRO A 170 -0.90 12.92 13.50
C PRO A 170 0.07 11.79 13.10
N ALA A 171 1.37 12.01 13.27
CA ALA A 171 2.42 11.05 12.89
C ALA A 171 2.21 9.66 13.49
N ARG A 172 1.63 9.59 14.72
CA ARG A 172 1.27 8.32 15.35
C ARG A 172 0.23 7.55 14.53
N VAL A 173 -0.83 8.21 14.09
CA VAL A 173 -1.92 7.57 13.32
C VAL A 173 -1.40 7.10 11.98
N THR A 174 -0.63 7.94 11.29
CA THR A 174 0.03 7.59 10.02
C THR A 174 0.93 6.37 10.19
N GLY A 175 1.80 6.39 11.21
CA GLY A 175 2.70 5.28 11.48
C GLY A 175 1.98 3.97 11.85
N ILE A 176 0.85 4.03 12.58
CA ILE A 176 0.04 2.84 12.89
C ILE A 176 -0.58 2.28 11.63
N LEU A 177 -1.21 3.11 10.79
CA LEU A 177 -1.86 2.67 9.55
C LEU A 177 -0.85 2.03 8.59
N GLU A 178 0.30 2.68 8.40
CA GLU A 178 1.35 2.20 7.51
C GLU A 178 1.95 0.87 7.98
N ALA A 179 2.30 0.78 9.25
CA ALA A 179 2.86 -0.43 9.81
C ALA A 179 1.82 -1.57 9.95
N GLU A 180 0.57 -1.26 10.31
CA GLU A 180 -0.50 -2.26 10.34
C GLU A 180 -0.69 -2.90 8.97
N SER A 181 -0.85 -2.09 7.91
CA SER A 181 -1.05 -2.59 6.55
C SER A 181 0.11 -3.43 6.05
N GLY A 182 1.36 -3.04 6.35
CA GLY A 182 2.53 -3.83 5.94
C GLY A 182 2.69 -5.17 6.70
N PHE A 183 2.11 -5.30 7.89
CA PHE A 183 2.25 -6.49 8.72
C PHE A 183 1.04 -7.42 8.68
N ASN A 184 -0.18 -6.92 8.43
CA ASN A 184 -1.40 -7.73 8.52
C ASN A 184 -1.61 -8.66 7.33
N ASP A 185 -1.05 -8.37 6.16
CA ASP A 185 -1.19 -9.21 4.97
C ASP A 185 -0.56 -10.59 5.18
N ALA A 186 0.60 -10.64 5.83
CA ALA A 186 1.32 -11.89 6.04
C ALA A 186 0.53 -12.94 6.86
N PRO A 187 0.03 -12.66 8.08
CA PRO A 187 -0.76 -13.63 8.83
C PRO A 187 -2.09 -13.96 8.17
N VAL A 188 -2.68 -13.01 7.43
CA VAL A 188 -3.93 -13.24 6.71
C VAL A 188 -3.74 -14.22 5.56
N VAL A 189 -2.68 -14.08 4.75
CA VAL A 189 -2.36 -15.02 3.66
C VAL A 189 -2.18 -16.44 4.19
N ILE A 190 -1.40 -16.62 5.26
CA ILE A 190 -1.15 -17.92 5.88
C ILE A 190 -2.48 -18.52 6.38
N LEU A 191 -3.29 -17.71 7.07
CA LEU A 191 -4.57 -18.16 7.60
C LEU A 191 -5.54 -18.57 6.49
N VAL A 192 -5.65 -17.79 5.40
CA VAL A 192 -6.52 -18.13 4.26
C VAL A 192 -6.04 -19.40 3.57
N ALA A 193 -4.72 -19.56 3.36
CA ALA A 193 -4.15 -20.77 2.78
C ALA A 193 -4.44 -22.00 3.65
N ALA A 194 -4.21 -21.92 4.95
CA ALA A 194 -4.49 -22.99 5.89
C ALA A 194 -5.97 -23.39 5.94
N LEU A 195 -6.89 -22.40 5.94
CA LEU A 195 -8.33 -22.66 5.89
C LEU A 195 -8.82 -23.19 4.53
N SER A 196 -8.03 -22.98 3.46
CA SER A 196 -8.37 -23.45 2.11
C SER A 196 -7.86 -24.86 1.81
N THR A 197 -6.96 -25.43 2.63
CA THR A 197 -6.49 -26.81 2.47
C THR A 197 -7.59 -27.81 2.84
N ALA A 198 -7.62 -28.97 2.13
CA ALA A 198 -8.61 -30.01 2.39
C ALA A 198 -8.36 -30.68 3.76
N GLY A 199 -9.37 -30.66 4.62
CA GLY A 199 -9.36 -31.34 5.92
C GLY A 199 -9.81 -30.44 7.08
N PRO A 200 -10.24 -31.00 8.21
CA PRO A 200 -10.53 -30.24 9.41
C PRO A 200 -9.22 -29.70 10.01
N VAL A 201 -9.28 -28.48 10.54
CA VAL A 201 -8.18 -27.93 11.36
C VAL A 201 -8.19 -28.71 12.69
N GLU A 202 -7.40 -29.80 12.75
CA GLU A 202 -7.41 -30.71 13.92
C GLU A 202 -6.98 -30.00 15.21
N HIS A 203 -6.02 -29.06 15.11
CA HIS A 203 -5.47 -28.37 16.28
C HIS A 203 -5.21 -26.90 15.98
N TRP A 204 -6.09 -26.02 16.45
CA TRP A 204 -5.95 -24.56 16.29
C TRP A 204 -4.63 -23.98 16.88
N TYR A 205 -4.09 -24.59 17.93
CA TYR A 205 -2.80 -24.16 18.50
C TYR A 205 -1.61 -24.50 17.59
N ALA A 206 -1.71 -25.56 16.79
CA ALA A 206 -0.69 -25.87 15.79
C ALA A 206 -0.70 -24.80 14.68
N LEU A 207 -1.86 -24.37 14.23
CA LEU A 207 -2.00 -23.27 13.27
C LEU A 207 -1.39 -21.96 13.77
N ILE A 208 -1.62 -21.61 15.04
CA ILE A 208 -0.97 -20.43 15.65
C ILE A 208 0.56 -20.58 15.65
N GLY A 209 1.05 -21.78 15.98
CA GLY A 209 2.48 -22.09 15.96
C GLY A 209 3.07 -21.98 14.55
N GLU A 210 2.37 -22.48 13.54
CA GLU A 210 2.73 -22.39 12.12
C GLU A 210 2.80 -20.93 11.66
N ILE A 211 1.76 -20.16 11.91
CA ILE A 211 1.73 -18.71 11.59
C ILE A 211 2.91 -17.99 12.26
N ALA A 212 3.16 -18.25 13.53
CA ALA A 212 4.28 -17.62 14.25
C ALA A 212 5.65 -18.01 13.68
N LEU A 213 5.81 -19.27 13.31
CA LEU A 213 7.04 -19.78 12.70
C LEU A 213 7.27 -19.20 11.30
N GLU A 214 6.26 -19.20 10.43
CA GLU A 214 6.35 -18.62 9.10
C GLU A 214 6.66 -17.12 9.14
N LEU A 215 6.03 -16.38 10.06
CA LEU A 215 6.33 -14.96 10.27
C LEU A 215 7.77 -14.76 10.78
N ALA A 216 8.25 -15.58 11.70
CA ALA A 216 9.61 -15.49 12.23
C ALA A 216 10.67 -15.78 11.14
N ILE A 217 10.46 -16.82 10.33
CA ILE A 217 11.34 -17.17 9.20
C ILE A 217 11.33 -16.05 8.16
N GLY A 218 10.14 -15.58 7.77
CA GLY A 218 9.99 -14.49 6.81
C GLY A 218 10.68 -13.21 7.28
N ALA A 219 10.52 -12.85 8.55
CA ALA A 219 11.17 -11.69 9.15
C ALA A 219 12.71 -11.85 9.17
N ALA A 220 13.22 -12.99 9.58
CA ALA A 220 14.66 -13.25 9.62
C ALA A 220 15.29 -13.16 8.22
N ILE A 221 14.67 -13.77 7.21
CA ILE A 221 15.15 -13.74 5.83
C ILE A 221 15.05 -12.33 5.25
N GLY A 222 13.91 -11.64 5.45
CA GLY A 222 13.74 -10.29 4.95
C GLY A 222 14.77 -9.31 5.51
N LEU A 223 15.02 -9.35 6.81
CA LEU A 223 16.04 -8.52 7.46
C LEU A 223 17.45 -8.88 6.99
N ALA A 224 17.77 -10.17 6.85
CA ALA A 224 19.08 -10.63 6.41
C ALA A 224 19.36 -10.22 4.94
N VAL A 225 18.42 -10.49 4.02
CA VAL A 225 18.55 -10.13 2.60
C VAL A 225 18.58 -8.61 2.43
N GLY A 226 17.73 -7.87 3.13
CA GLY A 226 17.75 -6.40 3.10
C GLY A 226 19.06 -5.81 3.61
N TRP A 227 19.61 -6.36 4.71
CA TRP A 227 20.91 -5.92 5.26
C TRP A 227 22.06 -6.27 4.31
N LEU A 228 22.15 -7.50 3.82
CA LEU A 228 23.18 -7.94 2.87
C LEU A 228 23.10 -7.14 1.56
N GLY A 229 21.89 -6.93 1.03
CA GLY A 229 21.64 -6.14 -0.16
C GLY A 229 22.05 -4.69 0.01
N SER A 230 21.70 -4.08 1.14
CA SER A 230 22.11 -2.70 1.45
C SER A 230 23.62 -2.56 1.64
N TRP A 231 24.27 -3.54 2.27
CA TRP A 231 25.72 -3.60 2.41
C TRP A 231 26.39 -3.74 1.04
N GLY A 232 25.91 -4.66 0.19
CA GLY A 232 26.45 -4.88 -1.15
C GLY A 232 26.35 -3.63 -2.03
N LEU A 233 25.16 -3.00 -2.11
CA LEU A 233 24.93 -1.81 -2.93
C LEU A 233 25.72 -0.58 -2.49
N ARG A 234 26.14 -0.51 -1.22
CA ARG A 234 27.02 0.57 -0.75
C ARG A 234 28.49 0.35 -1.10
N HIS A 235 28.91 -0.90 -1.29
CA HIS A 235 30.31 -1.23 -1.58
C HIS A 235 30.58 -1.49 -3.06
N VAL A 236 29.56 -1.83 -3.84
CA VAL A 236 29.66 -2.07 -5.28
C VAL A 236 29.28 -0.79 -6.03
N ALA A 237 30.25 -0.19 -6.72
CA ALA A 237 29.98 0.92 -7.62
C ALA A 237 29.41 0.38 -8.94
N LEU A 238 28.12 0.54 -9.15
CA LEU A 238 27.48 0.14 -10.41
C LEU A 238 27.80 1.15 -11.51
N PRO A 239 28.06 0.70 -12.76
CA PRO A 239 28.54 1.55 -13.85
C PRO A 239 27.48 2.55 -14.37
N ALA A 240 26.19 2.34 -14.05
CA ALA A 240 25.11 3.22 -14.47
C ALA A 240 24.12 3.44 -13.33
N SER A 241 23.62 4.67 -13.19
CA SER A 241 22.65 5.06 -12.16
C SER A 241 21.33 4.27 -12.25
N GLY A 242 20.89 3.93 -13.46
CA GLY A 242 19.68 3.13 -13.70
C GLY A 242 19.77 1.67 -13.24
N LEU A 243 20.97 1.16 -12.94
CA LEU A 243 21.12 -0.21 -12.41
C LEU A 243 20.80 -0.31 -10.92
N TYR A 244 20.92 0.78 -10.15
CA TYR A 244 20.59 0.79 -8.73
C TYR A 244 19.10 0.48 -8.47
N PRO A 245 18.13 1.14 -9.14
CA PRO A 245 16.72 0.79 -9.03
C PRO A 245 16.43 -0.68 -9.32
N ILE A 246 17.01 -1.20 -10.41
CA ILE A 246 16.82 -2.59 -10.82
C ILE A 246 17.36 -3.55 -9.75
N ALA A 247 18.57 -3.28 -9.25
CA ALA A 247 19.20 -4.10 -8.21
C ALA A 247 18.39 -4.08 -6.90
N VAL A 248 17.88 -2.92 -6.48
CA VAL A 248 17.03 -2.79 -5.28
C VAL A 248 15.75 -3.61 -5.43
N MET A 249 15.05 -3.51 -6.57
CA MET A 249 13.85 -4.31 -6.83
C MET A 249 14.17 -5.81 -6.92
N ALA A 250 15.27 -6.18 -7.54
CA ALA A 250 15.69 -7.59 -7.62
C ALA A 250 15.99 -8.17 -6.23
N ILE A 251 16.65 -7.42 -5.33
CA ILE A 251 16.90 -7.84 -3.95
C ILE A 251 15.58 -7.99 -3.19
N ALA A 252 14.63 -7.07 -3.36
CA ALA A 252 13.32 -7.14 -2.74
C ALA A 252 12.55 -8.39 -3.19
N VAL A 253 12.50 -8.66 -4.49
CA VAL A 253 11.86 -9.87 -5.05
C VAL A 253 12.59 -11.14 -4.61
N ALA A 254 13.92 -11.13 -4.54
CA ALA A 254 14.71 -12.25 -4.03
C ALA A 254 14.39 -12.54 -2.54
N ALA A 255 14.15 -11.51 -1.73
CA ALA A 255 13.73 -11.69 -0.33
C ALA A 255 12.37 -12.41 -0.23
N TYR A 256 11.39 -12.04 -1.09
CA TYR A 256 10.12 -12.75 -1.19
C TYR A 256 10.33 -14.22 -1.53
N ALA A 257 11.06 -14.48 -2.61
CA ALA A 257 11.28 -15.85 -3.10
C ALA A 257 12.04 -16.71 -2.07
N ALA A 258 13.08 -16.15 -1.44
CA ALA A 258 13.83 -16.84 -0.40
C ALA A 258 12.96 -17.14 0.84
N GLY A 259 12.12 -16.19 1.26
CA GLY A 259 11.17 -16.38 2.35
C GLY A 259 10.18 -17.49 2.06
N ALA A 260 9.55 -17.45 0.89
CA ALA A 260 8.57 -18.45 0.46
C ALA A 260 9.18 -19.86 0.29
N LEU A 261 10.36 -19.96 -0.32
CA LEU A 261 11.06 -21.25 -0.49
C LEU A 261 11.54 -21.85 0.85
N ALA A 262 11.78 -21.02 1.86
CA ALA A 262 12.15 -21.47 3.20
C ALA A 262 10.92 -21.77 4.09
N HIS A 263 9.73 -21.91 3.52
CA HIS A 263 8.48 -22.10 4.26
C HIS A 263 8.23 -20.98 5.29
N GLY A 264 8.61 -19.74 4.95
CA GLY A 264 8.30 -18.54 5.72
C GLY A 264 7.41 -17.60 4.92
N SER A 265 6.92 -16.54 5.57
CA SER A 265 6.12 -15.52 4.89
C SER A 265 6.97 -14.69 3.92
N GLY A 266 6.84 -14.97 2.61
CA GLY A 266 7.50 -14.19 1.56
C GLY A 266 7.04 -12.74 1.54
N PHE A 267 5.77 -12.46 1.81
CA PHE A 267 5.22 -11.10 1.85
C PHE A 267 5.82 -10.26 2.99
N LEU A 268 6.01 -10.86 4.16
CA LEU A 268 6.73 -10.18 5.25
C LEU A 268 8.21 -9.98 4.92
N ALA A 269 8.83 -10.96 4.27
CA ALA A 269 10.23 -10.89 3.87
C ALA A 269 10.51 -9.75 2.88
N VAL A 270 9.68 -9.61 1.82
CA VAL A 270 9.85 -8.51 0.85
C VAL A 270 9.63 -7.16 1.50
N TYR A 271 8.59 -7.01 2.34
CA TYR A 271 8.29 -5.74 3.02
C TYR A 271 9.45 -5.30 3.93
N LEU A 272 9.95 -6.20 4.78
CA LEU A 272 11.05 -5.90 5.69
C LEU A 272 12.38 -5.65 4.96
N ALA A 273 12.69 -6.44 3.92
CA ALA A 273 13.88 -6.22 3.10
C ALA A 273 13.84 -4.84 2.43
N SER A 274 12.71 -4.48 1.84
CA SER A 274 12.50 -3.18 1.19
C SER A 274 12.56 -2.03 2.19
N MET A 275 12.00 -2.18 3.39
CA MET A 275 12.10 -1.20 4.46
C MET A 275 13.56 -0.98 4.89
N VAL A 276 14.38 -2.05 5.01
CA VAL A 276 15.81 -1.93 5.31
C VAL A 276 16.54 -1.20 4.18
N LEU A 277 16.29 -1.56 2.93
CA LEU A 277 16.87 -0.90 1.75
C LEU A 277 16.47 0.59 1.68
N GLY A 278 15.21 0.91 1.92
CA GLY A 278 14.66 2.27 1.89
C GLY A 278 15.31 3.20 2.92
N ASN A 279 15.73 2.65 4.06
CA ASN A 279 16.38 3.41 5.15
C ASN A 279 17.91 3.38 5.10
N ALA A 280 18.50 2.70 4.11
CA ALA A 280 19.95 2.42 4.07
C ALA A 280 20.82 3.51 3.45
N LYS A 281 20.28 4.68 3.08
CA LYS A 281 21.02 5.77 2.38
C LYS A 281 21.81 5.24 1.17
N LEU A 282 21.11 4.56 0.26
CA LEU A 282 21.70 4.02 -0.96
C LEU A 282 22.05 5.11 -1.97
N PRO A 283 23.06 4.90 -2.84
CA PRO A 283 23.32 5.78 -3.97
C PRO A 283 22.11 5.91 -4.88
N HIS A 284 21.94 7.05 -5.55
CA HIS A 284 20.87 7.31 -6.53
C HIS A 284 19.45 7.06 -5.99
N TRP A 285 19.23 7.30 -4.69
CA TRP A 285 17.96 7.05 -4.01
C TRP A 285 16.73 7.68 -4.69
N PRO A 286 16.74 8.96 -5.15
CA PRO A 286 15.60 9.54 -5.85
C PRO A 286 15.19 8.79 -7.11
N ALA A 287 16.18 8.35 -7.90
CA ALA A 287 15.94 7.54 -9.10
C ALA A 287 15.35 6.17 -8.74
N THR A 288 15.85 5.55 -7.65
CA THR A 288 15.33 4.27 -7.14
C THR A 288 13.89 4.41 -6.69
N ARG A 289 13.56 5.46 -5.95
CA ARG A 289 12.20 5.72 -5.47
C ARG A 289 11.24 5.97 -6.63
N GLY A 290 11.60 6.84 -7.58
CA GLY A 290 10.74 7.12 -8.74
C GLY A 290 10.50 5.89 -9.63
N PHE A 291 11.52 5.04 -9.79
CA PHE A 291 11.38 3.78 -10.52
C PHE A 291 10.44 2.80 -9.77
N ALA A 292 10.64 2.61 -8.47
CA ALA A 292 9.81 1.72 -7.66
C ALA A 292 8.34 2.18 -7.66
N GLU A 293 8.09 3.49 -7.51
CA GLU A 293 6.77 4.08 -7.60
C GLU A 293 6.12 3.82 -8.99
N GLY A 294 6.87 4.02 -10.08
CA GLY A 294 6.38 3.75 -11.44
C GLY A 294 6.01 2.29 -11.67
N VAL A 295 6.86 1.36 -11.22
CA VAL A 295 6.58 -0.09 -11.33
C VAL A 295 5.41 -0.48 -10.41
N GLY A 296 5.32 0.11 -9.22
CA GLY A 296 4.19 -0.05 -8.30
C GLY A 296 2.85 0.35 -8.95
N TRP A 297 2.81 1.49 -9.65
CA TRP A 297 1.61 1.91 -10.39
C TRP A 297 1.23 0.92 -11.49
N ILE A 298 2.20 0.42 -12.27
CA ILE A 298 1.93 -0.59 -13.32
C ILE A 298 1.37 -1.86 -12.69
N ALA A 299 1.98 -2.35 -11.61
CA ALA A 299 1.53 -3.54 -10.89
C ALA A 299 0.10 -3.35 -10.34
N GLN A 300 -0.19 -2.20 -9.74
CA GLN A 300 -1.49 -1.88 -9.18
C GLN A 300 -2.58 -1.79 -10.26
N ILE A 301 -2.32 -1.05 -11.35
CA ILE A 301 -3.27 -0.94 -12.48
C ILE A 301 -3.53 -2.32 -13.08
N GLY A 302 -2.47 -3.07 -13.41
CA GLY A 302 -2.58 -4.40 -14.02
C GLY A 302 -3.37 -5.36 -13.13
N MET A 303 -3.09 -5.37 -11.84
CA MET A 303 -3.76 -6.21 -10.86
C MET A 303 -5.25 -5.90 -10.76
N PHE A 304 -5.64 -4.63 -10.61
CA PHE A 304 -7.05 -4.27 -10.49
C PHE A 304 -7.83 -4.48 -11.78
N VAL A 305 -7.22 -4.25 -12.95
CA VAL A 305 -7.84 -4.56 -14.24
C VAL A 305 -8.05 -6.06 -14.39
N LEU A 306 -7.04 -6.87 -14.04
CA LEU A 306 -7.15 -8.33 -14.08
C LEU A 306 -8.24 -8.86 -13.14
N LEU A 307 -8.31 -8.31 -11.92
CA LEU A 307 -9.37 -8.65 -10.98
C LEU A 307 -10.75 -8.25 -11.49
N GLY A 308 -10.86 -7.11 -12.18
CA GLY A 308 -12.09 -6.69 -12.83
C GLY A 308 -12.51 -7.61 -14.00
N LEU A 309 -11.55 -8.14 -14.75
CA LEU A 309 -11.79 -9.12 -15.82
C LEU A 309 -12.30 -10.46 -15.29
N LEU A 310 -11.84 -10.89 -14.11
CA LEU A 310 -12.26 -12.15 -13.48
C LEU A 310 -13.72 -12.10 -12.98
N VAL A 311 -14.27 -10.93 -12.85
CA VAL A 311 -15.60 -10.69 -12.29
C VAL A 311 -16.68 -10.84 -13.36
N THR A 312 -17.75 -11.54 -12.99
CA THR A 312 -18.95 -11.72 -13.82
C THR A 312 -20.16 -11.10 -13.10
N PRO A 313 -20.45 -9.80 -13.32
CA PRO A 313 -21.47 -9.06 -12.58
C PRO A 313 -22.87 -9.67 -12.58
N HIS A 314 -23.29 -10.30 -13.69
CA HIS A 314 -24.62 -10.91 -13.77
C HIS A 314 -24.82 -12.11 -12.84
N GLU A 315 -23.74 -12.78 -12.41
CA GLU A 315 -23.78 -13.90 -11.46
C GLU A 315 -23.79 -13.45 -9.99
N MET A 316 -23.60 -12.16 -9.71
CA MET A 316 -23.42 -11.66 -8.35
C MET A 316 -24.70 -11.26 -7.64
N GLY A 317 -25.86 -11.29 -8.32
CA GLY A 317 -27.12 -10.77 -7.79
C GLY A 317 -27.47 -11.29 -6.40
N ASP A 318 -27.35 -12.60 -6.19
CA ASP A 318 -27.66 -13.27 -4.93
C ASP A 318 -26.64 -13.02 -3.81
N ASP A 319 -25.42 -12.58 -4.18
CA ASP A 319 -24.32 -12.36 -3.25
C ASP A 319 -24.21 -10.91 -2.76
N ILE A 320 -24.96 -9.97 -3.37
CA ILE A 320 -24.96 -8.55 -2.99
C ILE A 320 -25.44 -8.38 -1.54
N TRP A 321 -26.57 -8.98 -1.19
CA TRP A 321 -27.14 -8.86 0.16
C TRP A 321 -26.22 -9.46 1.23
N PRO A 322 -25.70 -10.69 1.09
CA PRO A 322 -24.69 -11.24 1.97
C PRO A 322 -23.47 -10.32 2.13
N ALA A 323 -22.94 -9.77 1.04
CA ALA A 323 -21.80 -8.85 1.07
C ALA A 323 -22.09 -7.57 1.86
N LEU A 324 -23.28 -6.98 1.69
CA LEU A 324 -23.70 -5.79 2.44
C LEU A 324 -23.80 -6.06 3.94
N VAL A 325 -24.41 -7.18 4.34
CA VAL A 325 -24.55 -7.55 5.76
C VAL A 325 -23.19 -7.83 6.39
N ILE A 326 -22.37 -8.66 5.75
CA ILE A 326 -21.03 -8.99 6.25
C ILE A 326 -20.15 -7.74 6.32
N GLY A 327 -20.19 -6.88 5.31
CA GLY A 327 -19.45 -5.63 5.31
C GLY A 327 -19.93 -4.64 6.37
N LEU A 328 -21.22 -4.61 6.68
CA LEU A 328 -21.76 -3.81 7.79
C LEU A 328 -21.23 -4.33 9.14
N VAL A 329 -21.27 -5.65 9.36
CA VAL A 329 -20.68 -6.29 10.56
C VAL A 329 -19.20 -5.97 10.66
N LEU A 330 -18.46 -6.12 9.56
CA LEU A 330 -17.03 -5.82 9.50
C LEU A 330 -16.74 -4.37 9.89
N THR A 331 -17.47 -3.42 9.31
CA THR A 331 -17.16 -1.99 9.45
C THR A 331 -17.70 -1.41 10.77
N MET A 332 -18.88 -1.83 11.21
CA MET A 332 -19.53 -1.26 12.38
C MET A 332 -19.24 -2.01 13.70
N VAL A 333 -18.86 -3.28 13.62
CA VAL A 333 -18.65 -4.11 14.80
C VAL A 333 -17.23 -4.66 14.85
N ALA A 334 -16.83 -5.43 13.84
CA ALA A 334 -15.56 -6.15 13.87
C ALA A 334 -14.34 -5.19 13.92
N ARG A 335 -14.32 -4.20 13.04
CA ARG A 335 -13.20 -3.25 12.99
C ARG A 335 -13.12 -2.34 14.22
N PRO A 336 -14.17 -1.69 14.72
CA PRO A 336 -14.11 -0.96 15.98
C PRO A 336 -13.68 -1.82 17.17
N LEU A 337 -14.21 -3.03 17.28
CA LEU A 337 -13.86 -3.96 18.36
C LEU A 337 -12.38 -4.38 18.25
N SER A 338 -11.88 -4.69 17.05
CA SER A 338 -10.49 -5.06 16.83
C SER A 338 -9.53 -3.91 17.18
N VAL A 339 -9.90 -2.66 16.85
CA VAL A 339 -9.10 -1.48 17.19
C VAL A 339 -9.11 -1.25 18.70
N VAL A 340 -10.26 -1.33 19.36
CA VAL A 340 -10.34 -1.16 20.81
C VAL A 340 -9.52 -2.24 21.51
N VAL A 341 -9.75 -3.52 21.20
CA VAL A 341 -9.04 -4.64 21.87
C VAL A 341 -7.55 -4.59 21.58
N GLY A 342 -7.15 -4.38 20.33
CA GLY A 342 -5.74 -4.30 19.93
C GLY A 342 -4.99 -3.12 20.52
N LEU A 343 -5.67 -2.01 20.81
CA LEU A 343 -5.03 -0.77 21.28
C LEU A 343 -5.20 -0.49 22.77
N VAL A 344 -5.94 -1.31 23.52
CA VAL A 344 -6.12 -1.16 24.98
C VAL A 344 -4.79 -0.92 25.72
N PRO A 345 -3.69 -1.67 25.47
CA PRO A 345 -2.45 -1.50 26.20
C PRO A 345 -1.74 -0.16 25.95
N PHE A 346 -2.04 0.49 24.81
CA PHE A 346 -1.27 1.65 24.32
C PHE A 346 -1.89 3.00 24.67
N ARG A 347 -3.04 3.03 25.31
CA ARG A 347 -3.74 4.25 25.78
C ARG A 347 -3.90 5.30 24.66
N ILE A 348 -4.27 4.87 23.47
CA ILE A 348 -4.48 5.76 22.33
C ILE A 348 -5.78 6.54 22.53
N PRO A 349 -5.82 7.87 22.25
CA PRO A 349 -7.02 8.66 22.37
C PRO A 349 -8.19 8.12 21.54
N TRP A 350 -9.41 8.17 22.05
CA TRP A 350 -10.59 7.62 21.40
C TRP A 350 -10.83 8.20 19.99
N ARG A 351 -10.44 9.46 19.75
CA ARG A 351 -10.56 10.11 18.44
C ARG A 351 -9.67 9.45 17.40
N GLU A 352 -8.44 9.12 17.78
CA GLU A 352 -7.50 8.39 16.93
C GLU A 352 -8.02 6.95 16.68
N GLN A 353 -8.53 6.27 17.71
CA GLN A 353 -9.14 4.94 17.58
C GLN A 353 -10.37 4.97 16.65
N ALA A 354 -11.22 5.99 16.74
CA ALA A 354 -12.38 6.14 15.86
C ALA A 354 -11.97 6.35 14.40
N LEU A 355 -10.90 7.14 14.15
CA LEU A 355 -10.35 7.29 12.80
C LEU A 355 -9.74 5.98 12.30
N LEU A 356 -8.93 5.28 13.10
CA LEU A 356 -8.32 3.98 12.76
C LEU A 356 -9.39 2.91 12.48
N SER A 357 -10.50 2.94 13.21
CA SER A 357 -11.64 2.04 12.97
C SER A 357 -12.27 2.28 11.60
N TRP A 358 -12.46 3.53 11.22
CA TRP A 358 -13.06 3.89 9.94
C TRP A 358 -12.08 3.82 8.77
N ALA A 359 -10.79 4.06 9.02
CA ALA A 359 -9.73 4.03 8.02
C ALA A 359 -9.33 2.61 7.57
N GLY A 360 -10.01 1.59 8.02
CA GLY A 360 -9.80 0.22 7.54
C GLY A 360 -10.31 0.02 6.12
N LEU A 361 -9.79 0.75 5.13
CA LEU A 361 -10.11 0.53 3.72
C LEU A 361 -9.52 -0.80 3.24
N ARG A 362 -10.25 -1.46 2.33
CA ARG A 362 -9.83 -2.71 1.69
C ARG A 362 -9.44 -2.43 0.26
N GLY A 363 -8.24 -2.88 -0.11
CA GLY A 363 -7.72 -2.76 -1.47
C GLY A 363 -7.89 -4.04 -2.28
N ALA A 364 -6.91 -4.32 -3.14
CA ALA A 364 -6.90 -5.53 -3.97
C ALA A 364 -6.56 -6.80 -3.19
N VAL A 365 -5.82 -6.68 -2.08
CA VAL A 365 -5.34 -7.84 -1.32
C VAL A 365 -6.48 -8.80 -0.97
N PRO A 366 -7.61 -8.38 -0.37
CA PRO A 366 -8.75 -9.26 -0.13
C PRO A 366 -9.26 -9.98 -1.38
N ILE A 367 -9.35 -9.29 -2.52
CA ILE A 367 -9.88 -9.89 -3.75
C ILE A 367 -8.90 -10.95 -4.30
N ILE A 368 -7.59 -10.68 -4.23
CA ILE A 368 -6.56 -11.67 -4.61
C ILE A 368 -6.61 -12.87 -3.66
N LEU A 369 -6.71 -12.63 -2.35
CA LEU A 369 -6.76 -13.72 -1.38
C LEU A 369 -8.03 -14.58 -1.54
N ALA A 370 -9.13 -14.01 -2.03
CA ALA A 370 -10.34 -14.76 -2.35
C ALA A 370 -10.15 -15.71 -3.56
N THR A 371 -9.07 -15.60 -4.34
CA THR A 371 -8.73 -16.59 -5.37
C THR A 371 -8.09 -17.86 -4.80
N ILE A 372 -7.50 -17.80 -3.58
CA ILE A 372 -6.87 -18.98 -2.94
C ILE A 372 -7.87 -20.13 -2.77
N PRO A 373 -9.05 -19.93 -2.13
CA PRO A 373 -10.04 -20.99 -2.02
C PRO A 373 -10.60 -21.46 -3.37
N MET A 374 -10.60 -20.61 -4.42
CA MET A 374 -11.00 -21.00 -5.77
C MET A 374 -10.00 -22.00 -6.37
N VAL A 375 -8.71 -21.69 -6.30
CA VAL A 375 -7.63 -22.55 -6.82
C VAL A 375 -7.50 -23.83 -5.99
N SER A 376 -7.75 -23.77 -4.69
CA SER A 376 -7.74 -24.92 -3.79
C SER A 376 -8.99 -25.81 -3.91
N GLY A 377 -9.98 -25.45 -4.74
CA GLY A 377 -11.20 -26.23 -4.94
C GLY A 377 -12.14 -26.26 -3.74
N VAL A 378 -12.14 -25.21 -2.90
CA VAL A 378 -13.08 -25.11 -1.77
C VAL A 378 -14.50 -24.97 -2.28
N GLU A 379 -15.42 -25.75 -1.72
CA GLU A 379 -16.84 -25.69 -2.07
C GLU A 379 -17.43 -24.30 -1.78
N GLY A 380 -18.15 -23.74 -2.76
CA GLY A 380 -18.69 -22.37 -2.66
C GLY A 380 -17.66 -21.25 -2.80
N SER A 381 -16.43 -21.53 -3.25
CA SER A 381 -15.36 -20.53 -3.41
C SER A 381 -15.73 -19.39 -4.35
N ARG A 382 -16.49 -19.64 -5.42
CA ARG A 382 -17.01 -18.57 -6.30
C ARG A 382 -17.89 -17.59 -5.53
N ARG A 383 -18.77 -18.11 -4.66
CA ARG A 383 -19.61 -17.28 -3.78
C ARG A 383 -18.78 -16.46 -2.79
N ILE A 384 -17.73 -17.06 -2.21
CA ILE A 384 -16.78 -16.35 -1.34
C ILE A 384 -16.15 -15.19 -2.10
N PHE A 385 -15.67 -15.44 -3.31
CA PHE A 385 -15.06 -14.42 -4.17
C PHE A 385 -16.05 -13.28 -4.47
N ASN A 386 -17.26 -13.60 -4.90
CA ASN A 386 -18.30 -12.61 -5.20
C ASN A 386 -18.62 -11.73 -3.99
N ILE A 387 -18.85 -12.35 -2.81
CA ILE A 387 -19.13 -11.62 -1.56
C ILE A 387 -17.98 -10.66 -1.22
N VAL A 388 -16.73 -11.14 -1.26
CA VAL A 388 -15.55 -10.33 -0.98
C VAL A 388 -15.42 -9.17 -1.96
N PHE A 389 -15.61 -9.45 -3.25
CA PHE A 389 -15.53 -8.44 -4.30
C PHE A 389 -16.57 -7.32 -4.09
N VAL A 390 -17.84 -7.68 -3.96
CA VAL A 390 -18.92 -6.69 -3.73
C VAL A 390 -18.67 -5.90 -2.45
N LEU A 391 -18.25 -6.58 -1.37
CA LEU A 391 -17.92 -5.92 -0.11
C LEU A 391 -16.80 -4.89 -0.29
N VAL A 392 -15.68 -5.26 -0.93
CA VAL A 392 -14.55 -4.34 -1.16
C VAL A 392 -15.00 -3.12 -1.97
N VAL A 393 -15.74 -3.33 -3.06
CA VAL A 393 -16.22 -2.23 -3.91
C VAL A 393 -17.15 -1.29 -3.15
N VAL A 394 -18.21 -1.83 -2.54
CA VAL A 394 -19.24 -1.01 -1.87
C VAL A 394 -18.66 -0.25 -0.68
N TYR A 395 -17.91 -0.92 0.17
CA TYR A 395 -17.37 -0.28 1.38
C TYR A 395 -16.24 0.70 1.07
N THR A 396 -15.44 0.46 0.03
CA THR A 396 -14.45 1.45 -0.43
C THR A 396 -15.13 2.69 -1.01
N LEU A 397 -16.25 2.53 -1.73
CA LEU A 397 -17.08 3.65 -2.22
C LEU A 397 -17.70 4.47 -1.08
N VAL A 398 -18.06 3.84 0.04
CA VAL A 398 -18.67 4.52 1.18
C VAL A 398 -17.60 5.14 2.09
N GLN A 399 -16.61 4.37 2.48
CA GLN A 399 -15.59 4.80 3.44
C GLN A 399 -14.62 5.82 2.83
N GLY A 400 -14.20 5.66 1.57
CA GLY A 400 -13.26 6.56 0.91
C GLY A 400 -13.69 8.03 1.02
N PRO A 401 -14.82 8.44 0.44
CA PRO A 401 -15.26 9.84 0.46
C PRO A 401 -15.61 10.37 1.86
N THR A 402 -16.01 9.49 2.79
CA THR A 402 -16.40 9.89 4.15
C THR A 402 -15.21 10.05 5.11
N LEU A 403 -14.07 9.43 4.81
CA LEU A 403 -12.87 9.46 5.64
C LEU A 403 -12.31 10.88 5.86
N PRO A 404 -12.18 11.76 4.84
CA PRO A 404 -11.76 13.15 5.03
C PRO A 404 -12.71 13.97 5.91
N TRP A 405 -14.01 13.73 5.77
CA TRP A 405 -15.02 14.37 6.61
C TRP A 405 -14.87 13.95 8.07
N LEU A 406 -14.69 12.65 8.32
CA LEU A 406 -14.51 12.11 9.67
C LEU A 406 -13.22 12.65 10.32
N ALA A 407 -12.09 12.66 9.61
CA ALA A 407 -10.82 13.21 10.11
C ALA A 407 -10.97 14.66 10.57
N ARG A 408 -11.66 15.50 9.78
CA ARG A 408 -11.96 16.89 10.14
C ARG A 408 -12.90 16.98 11.34
N LYS A 409 -13.98 16.17 11.39
CA LYS A 409 -14.94 16.14 12.50
C LYS A 409 -14.30 15.75 13.82
N LEU A 410 -13.36 14.80 13.79
CA LEU A 410 -12.58 14.38 14.97
C LEU A 410 -11.49 15.38 15.34
N ARG A 411 -11.28 16.43 14.54
CA ARG A 411 -10.21 17.44 14.73
C ARG A 411 -8.81 16.81 14.77
N LEU A 412 -8.59 15.80 13.93
CA LEU A 412 -7.30 15.12 13.79
C LEU A 412 -6.46 15.69 12.63
N GLY A 413 -7.01 16.62 11.85
CA GLY A 413 -6.21 17.47 10.97
C GLY A 413 -5.35 18.39 11.83
N GLY A 414 -4.03 18.41 11.63
CA GLY A 414 -3.09 19.16 12.45
C GLY A 414 -3.53 20.60 12.67
N SER A 415 -3.34 21.07 13.89
CA SER A 415 -3.48 22.48 14.27
C SER A 415 -2.54 23.30 13.37
N GLY A 416 -2.96 24.50 12.99
CA GLY A 416 -2.34 25.38 11.97
C GLY A 416 -0.82 25.60 11.96
N ASP A 417 -0.05 25.00 12.89
CA ASP A 417 1.41 24.99 12.85
C ASP A 417 1.98 24.00 11.81
N GLU A 418 1.26 22.89 11.48
CA GLU A 418 1.69 21.95 10.41
C GLU A 418 1.27 22.44 9.02
N ALA A 419 0.23 23.29 8.92
CA ALA A 419 -0.13 23.96 7.66
C ALA A 419 0.92 25.00 7.23
N ALA A 420 1.85 25.35 8.13
CA ALA A 420 3.01 26.19 7.85
C ALA A 420 4.26 25.38 7.50
N ASP A 421 4.18 24.04 7.50
CA ASP A 421 5.33 23.21 7.13
C ASP A 421 5.60 23.31 5.63
N LEU A 422 6.81 23.77 5.31
CA LEU A 422 7.27 23.96 3.95
C LEU A 422 7.41 22.61 3.28
N GLY A 423 6.73 22.39 2.16
CA GLY A 423 6.98 21.26 1.26
C GLY A 423 8.38 21.39 0.66
N ILE A 424 9.39 20.79 1.30
CA ILE A 424 10.77 20.83 0.79
C ILE A 424 11.06 19.54 0.05
N GLU A 425 11.10 19.60 -1.28
CA GLU A 425 11.59 18.53 -2.13
C GLU A 425 13.07 18.73 -2.42
N SER A 426 13.87 17.67 -2.37
CA SER A 426 15.30 17.73 -2.68
C SER A 426 15.65 16.82 -3.82
N ALA A 427 16.31 17.35 -4.85
CA ALA A 427 16.92 16.61 -5.93
C ALA A 427 18.46 16.69 -5.80
N PRO A 428 19.18 15.56 -5.75
CA PRO A 428 20.64 15.59 -5.69
C PRO A 428 21.24 15.98 -7.05
N LEU A 429 22.20 16.88 -7.01
CA LEU A 429 23.04 17.24 -8.15
C LEU A 429 24.34 16.43 -8.08
N GLU A 430 24.28 15.16 -8.45
CA GLU A 430 25.30 14.15 -8.20
C GLU A 430 26.71 14.52 -8.70
N ARG A 431 26.81 15.23 -9.83
CA ARG A 431 28.09 15.69 -10.37
C ARG A 431 28.69 16.91 -9.65
N LEU A 432 27.86 17.67 -8.92
CA LEU A 432 28.25 18.93 -8.29
C LEU A 432 28.40 18.83 -6.77
N ARG A 433 28.24 17.65 -6.17
CA ARG A 433 28.25 17.43 -4.72
C ARG A 433 27.35 18.43 -3.99
N GLY A 434 26.13 18.64 -4.51
CA GLY A 434 25.17 19.59 -4.00
C GLY A 434 23.73 19.05 -4.12
N HIS A 435 22.84 19.70 -3.41
CA HIS A 435 21.40 19.42 -3.42
C HIS A 435 20.64 20.62 -3.89
N LEU A 436 19.61 20.36 -4.70
CA LEU A 436 18.61 21.33 -5.07
C LEU A 436 17.41 21.14 -4.16
N LEU A 437 17.06 22.16 -3.39
CA LEU A 437 15.90 22.15 -2.50
C LEU A 437 14.83 23.03 -3.17
N SER A 438 13.69 22.43 -3.51
CA SER A 438 12.48 23.17 -3.88
C SER A 438 11.66 23.44 -2.63
N VAL A 439 11.28 24.71 -2.41
CA VAL A 439 10.60 25.18 -1.22
C VAL A 439 9.41 26.01 -1.63
N ALA A 440 8.19 25.45 -1.51
CA ALA A 440 6.96 26.18 -1.73
C ALA A 440 6.59 26.99 -0.46
N ILE A 441 6.20 28.25 -0.62
CA ILE A 441 5.77 29.13 0.47
C ILE A 441 4.24 29.05 0.60
N PRO A 442 3.69 28.31 1.57
CA PRO A 442 2.25 28.18 1.75
C PRO A 442 1.63 29.47 2.31
N GLU A 443 0.29 29.59 2.22
CA GLU A 443 -0.44 30.79 2.68
C GLU A 443 -0.25 31.10 4.17
N GLY A 444 -0.04 30.08 5.01
CA GLY A 444 0.20 30.22 6.46
C GLY A 444 1.64 30.52 6.84
N SER A 445 2.59 30.51 5.90
CA SER A 445 4.01 30.70 6.20
C SER A 445 4.34 32.13 6.59
N ARG A 446 5.17 32.30 7.64
CA ARG A 446 5.74 33.56 8.06
C ARG A 446 6.94 34.00 7.22
N MET A 447 7.27 33.29 6.16
CA MET A 447 8.24 33.68 5.16
C MET A 447 7.76 34.83 4.27
N HIS A 448 6.44 35.06 4.23
CA HIS A 448 5.88 36.17 3.51
C HIS A 448 6.39 37.50 4.08
N GLY A 449 6.91 38.38 3.22
CA GLY A 449 7.48 39.68 3.61
C GLY A 449 8.95 39.59 4.06
N VAL A 450 9.58 38.41 4.06
CA VAL A 450 11.00 38.23 4.37
C VAL A 450 11.82 38.46 3.11
N GLU A 451 12.92 39.20 3.20
CA GLU A 451 13.89 39.33 2.09
C GLU A 451 14.79 38.10 2.00
N VAL A 452 15.29 37.80 0.80
CA VAL A 452 16.17 36.64 0.56
C VAL A 452 17.42 36.68 1.45
N ASN A 453 18.03 37.84 1.68
CA ASN A 453 19.17 38.02 2.59
C ASN A 453 18.80 37.73 4.07
N GLU A 454 17.55 38.01 4.47
CA GLU A 454 17.06 37.76 5.82
C GLU A 454 16.82 36.28 6.12
N LEU A 455 16.78 35.41 5.12
CA LEU A 455 16.75 33.97 5.32
C LEU A 455 17.98 33.50 6.09
N ARG A 456 19.13 34.21 5.97
CA ARG A 456 20.41 33.88 6.62
C ARG A 456 20.76 32.42 6.47
N LEU A 457 20.76 31.94 5.23
CA LEU A 457 21.14 30.58 4.90
C LEU A 457 22.62 30.35 5.25
N PRO A 458 23.01 29.11 5.65
CA PRO A 458 24.39 28.79 5.96
C PRO A 458 25.30 28.96 4.72
N ALA A 459 26.56 29.32 4.96
CA ALA A 459 27.58 29.43 3.88
C ALA A 459 27.67 28.10 3.11
N GLY A 460 27.61 28.15 1.79
CA GLY A 460 27.51 26.97 0.92
C GLY A 460 26.06 26.64 0.51
N SER A 461 25.12 27.54 0.82
CA SER A 461 23.75 27.48 0.27
C SER A 461 23.28 28.86 -0.19
N ALA A 462 22.44 28.88 -1.24
CA ALA A 462 21.90 30.11 -1.83
C ALA A 462 20.54 29.86 -2.51
N VAL A 463 19.66 30.88 -2.47
CA VAL A 463 18.45 30.88 -3.31
C VAL A 463 18.87 31.23 -4.73
N THR A 464 18.67 30.32 -5.67
CA THR A 464 19.12 30.49 -7.06
C THR A 464 17.99 30.94 -7.99
N LEU A 465 16.74 30.58 -7.69
CA LEU A 465 15.58 30.92 -8.50
C LEU A 465 14.35 31.11 -7.60
N VAL A 466 13.48 32.03 -8.01
CA VAL A 466 12.13 32.16 -7.44
C VAL A 466 11.12 32.05 -8.57
N VAL A 467 10.13 31.21 -8.39
CA VAL A 467 8.99 31.08 -9.29
C VAL A 467 7.79 31.76 -8.63
N ARG A 468 7.22 32.74 -9.31
CA ARG A 468 6.07 33.52 -8.86
C ARG A 468 5.05 33.63 -10.00
N ASP A 469 3.82 33.23 -9.77
CA ASP A 469 2.74 33.29 -10.77
C ASP A 469 3.13 32.66 -12.11
N GLY A 470 3.87 31.55 -12.07
CA GLY A 470 4.36 30.84 -13.28
C GLY A 470 5.57 31.49 -13.96
N THR A 471 6.09 32.61 -13.45
CA THR A 471 7.29 33.29 -13.99
C THR A 471 8.51 33.05 -13.11
N SER A 472 9.60 32.60 -13.70
CA SER A 472 10.85 32.34 -12.98
C SER A 472 11.83 33.52 -13.11
N PHE A 473 12.47 33.92 -12.01
CA PHE A 473 13.50 34.95 -12.00
C PHE A 473 14.59 34.66 -10.97
N VAL A 474 15.78 35.18 -11.19
CA VAL A 474 16.90 35.11 -10.23
C VAL A 474 16.69 36.21 -9.19
N PRO A 475 16.56 35.84 -7.90
CA PRO A 475 16.29 36.85 -6.87
C PRO A 475 17.51 37.68 -6.52
N LEU A 476 17.29 38.93 -6.25
CA LEU A 476 18.27 39.79 -5.59
C LEU A 476 18.24 39.57 -4.06
N PRO A 477 19.29 39.91 -3.32
CA PRO A 477 19.31 39.82 -1.84
C PRO A 477 18.14 40.54 -1.16
N THR A 478 17.66 41.61 -1.77
CA THR A 478 16.52 42.42 -1.30
C THR A 478 15.17 41.99 -1.86
N THR A 479 15.13 40.90 -2.61
CA THR A 479 13.85 40.37 -3.11
C THR A 479 12.99 39.89 -1.96
N VAL A 480 11.80 40.48 -1.86
CA VAL A 480 10.79 40.14 -0.84
C VAL A 480 10.01 38.91 -1.28
N LEU A 481 10.00 37.88 -0.43
CA LEU A 481 9.28 36.64 -0.64
C LEU A 481 7.78 36.81 -0.41
N ARG A 482 6.97 36.12 -1.22
CA ARG A 482 5.51 36.18 -1.17
C ARG A 482 4.90 34.79 -0.98
N ARG A 483 3.66 34.77 -0.53
CA ARG A 483 2.86 33.54 -0.51
C ARG A 483 2.68 33.03 -1.92
N GLY A 484 2.75 31.71 -2.09
CA GLY A 484 2.68 31.07 -3.41
C GLY A 484 4.01 31.08 -4.19
N ASP A 485 5.07 31.76 -3.70
CA ASP A 485 6.39 31.63 -4.31
C ASP A 485 6.95 30.22 -4.10
N GLU A 486 7.62 29.71 -5.12
CA GLU A 486 8.44 28.51 -5.03
C GLU A 486 9.91 28.90 -5.16
N LEU A 487 10.70 28.55 -4.14
CA LEU A 487 12.13 28.86 -4.08
C LEU A 487 12.96 27.66 -4.49
N LEU A 488 13.92 27.88 -5.35
CA LEU A 488 14.95 26.89 -5.67
C LEU A 488 16.23 27.25 -4.93
N VAL A 489 16.61 26.42 -3.96
CA VAL A 489 17.78 26.65 -3.11
C VAL A 489 18.83 25.58 -3.41
N VAL A 490 20.04 26.01 -3.77
CA VAL A 490 21.19 25.09 -3.89
C VAL A 490 21.92 25.05 -2.56
N ALA A 491 22.25 23.85 -2.08
CA ALA A 491 23.04 23.63 -0.87
C ALA A 491 24.06 22.53 -1.10
N THR A 492 25.31 22.73 -0.63
CA THR A 492 26.33 21.69 -0.67
C THR A 492 26.02 20.60 0.37
N ASP A 493 26.52 19.36 0.15
CA ASP A 493 26.25 18.20 1.02
C ASP A 493 26.43 18.48 2.53
N PRO A 494 27.51 19.16 2.99
CA PRO A 494 27.73 19.39 4.43
C PRO A 494 26.70 20.33 5.08
N VAL A 495 26.07 21.22 4.31
CA VAL A 495 25.18 22.26 4.85
C VAL A 495 23.70 22.05 4.52
N ARG A 496 23.38 21.01 3.76
CA ARG A 496 22.00 20.70 3.36
C ARG A 496 21.02 20.70 4.53
N ASP A 497 21.31 19.85 5.54
CA ASP A 497 20.41 19.68 6.69
C ASP A 497 20.29 20.98 7.53
N SER A 498 21.34 21.80 7.54
CA SER A 498 21.33 23.10 8.22
C SER A 498 20.53 24.13 7.44
N ALA A 499 20.61 24.13 6.11
CA ALA A 499 19.81 24.99 5.24
C ALA A 499 18.32 24.64 5.35
N GLU A 500 17.98 23.34 5.31
CA GLU A 500 16.62 22.87 5.46
C GLU A 500 16.03 23.26 6.83
N ARG A 501 16.74 23.01 7.93
CA ARG A 501 16.30 23.45 9.27
C ARG A 501 16.09 24.95 9.35
N ARG A 502 16.97 25.72 8.72
CA ARG A 502 16.86 27.19 8.71
C ARG A 502 15.63 27.66 7.93
N LEU A 503 15.37 27.09 6.76
CA LEU A 503 14.18 27.39 5.96
C LEU A 503 12.90 27.06 6.73
N ARG A 504 12.81 25.90 7.38
CA ARG A 504 11.68 25.53 8.22
C ARG A 504 11.50 26.48 9.40
N ALA A 505 12.58 26.86 10.08
CA ALA A 505 12.53 27.78 11.20
C ALA A 505 11.99 29.17 10.76
N VAL A 506 12.44 29.70 9.62
CA VAL A 506 11.94 30.97 9.09
C VAL A 506 10.49 30.85 8.62
N GLY A 507 10.09 29.71 8.04
CA GLY A 507 8.71 29.43 7.66
C GLY A 507 7.74 29.53 8.85
N GLN A 508 8.14 29.02 10.01
CA GLN A 508 7.35 29.00 11.24
C GLN A 508 7.47 30.28 12.08
N GLY A 509 8.67 30.83 12.23
CA GLY A 509 9.00 31.93 13.14
C GLY A 509 9.24 33.28 12.48
N GLY A 510 9.24 33.37 11.15
CA GLY A 510 9.59 34.57 10.42
C GLY A 510 11.09 34.91 10.50
N LYS A 511 11.46 36.13 10.10
CA LYS A 511 12.87 36.58 10.03
C LYS A 511 13.63 36.52 11.36
N LEU A 512 12.95 36.59 12.49
CA LEU A 512 13.53 36.50 13.84
C LEU A 512 13.63 35.07 14.37
N ALA A 513 13.29 34.07 13.59
CA ALA A 513 13.44 32.66 13.96
C ALA A 513 14.90 32.37 14.34
N GLY A 514 15.14 31.94 15.57
CA GLY A 514 16.48 31.74 16.15
C GLY A 514 16.94 32.85 17.10
N TRP A 515 16.31 34.00 17.11
CA TRP A 515 16.55 35.07 18.12
C TRP A 515 15.62 34.96 19.32
N LEU A 516 14.42 34.47 19.09
CA LEU A 516 13.42 34.17 20.11
C LEU A 516 13.53 32.71 20.52
N GLY A 517 14.70 32.26 21.03
CA GLY A 517 14.99 30.91 21.50
C GLY A 517 13.78 30.01 21.65
N THR A 518 13.48 29.17 20.67
CA THR A 518 12.80 27.92 20.94
C THR A 518 13.81 27.02 21.61
N GLY A 519 13.88 27.15 22.92
CA GLY A 519 14.73 26.34 23.78
C GLY A 519 14.30 24.89 23.68
N ASN A 520 15.12 24.07 23.04
CA ASN A 520 15.19 22.67 23.41
C ASN A 520 16.48 22.51 24.22
N GLY A 521 16.24 22.50 25.56
CA GLY A 521 17.28 22.32 26.54
C GLY A 521 18.00 21.01 26.31
N ASN A 522 19.29 21.11 26.05
CA ASN A 522 20.24 20.09 26.44
C ASN A 522 21.32 20.78 27.29
N GLY A 523 21.01 20.86 28.59
CA GLY A 523 21.97 21.19 29.62
C GLY A 523 23.03 20.09 29.69
N GLY A 524 24.10 20.27 28.94
CA GLY A 524 25.35 19.53 29.09
C GLY A 524 26.24 20.27 30.07
N SER A 525 26.34 19.77 31.29
CA SER A 525 27.19 20.21 32.40
C SER A 525 28.63 20.47 31.94
N ARG A 526 29.11 21.68 32.21
CA ARG A 526 30.54 21.93 32.43
C ARG A 526 30.96 21.31 33.77
N ARG A 527 31.83 20.35 33.70
CA ARG A 527 33.08 20.26 34.52
C ARG A 527 33.90 19.12 33.95
#